data_3aea8054bfc292fc017ae35ecfe90977
#
_entry.id   3aea8054bfc292fc017ae35ecfe90977
#
_cell.length_a   1.000
_cell.length_b   1.000
_cell.length_c   1.000
_cell.angle_alpha   90.00
_cell.angle_beta   90.00
_cell.angle_gamma   90.00
#
_symmetry.space_group_name_H-M   'P 1'
#
loop_
_entity.id
_entity.type
_entity.pdbx_description
1 polymer ?
#
loop_
_entity_poly.entity_id
_entity_poly.type
_entity_poly.pdbx_seq_one_letter_code
_entity_poly.pdbx_strand_id
1 'polypeptide(L)'
;KTNVLDYDNEEFSEVCEDLFNNLSFKFENYVSDYRDEIKDKANFQIASLNEHKTYQTSMIVNAIEKLKSRQKYERNDKKKTQLDSLIKAQQGRINKLDGKIEEKLIRINDLSSFTEEYADITAIILDIK
;
A
#
# COMPACT_ATOMS: atom_id res chain seq x y z
N LYS A 1 -23.73 -20.07 54.29
CA LYS A 1 -23.46 -18.84 53.55
C LYS A 1 -22.06 -18.81 52.92
N THR A 2 -21.04 -19.27 53.61
CA THR A 2 -19.67 -19.35 53.11
C THR A 2 -19.53 -20.33 51.95
N ASN A 3 -20.26 -21.45 51.96
CA ASN A 3 -20.24 -22.43 50.89
C ASN A 3 -20.83 -21.89 49.56
N VAL A 4 -21.86 -21.04 49.66
CA VAL A 4 -22.49 -20.41 48.52
C VAL A 4 -21.53 -19.41 47.89
N LEU A 5 -20.78 -18.66 48.68
CA LEU A 5 -19.77 -17.70 48.19
C LEU A 5 -18.60 -18.40 47.50
N ASP A 6 -18.13 -19.54 48.05
CA ASP A 6 -17.04 -20.31 47.42
C ASP A 6 -17.51 -20.94 46.11
N TYR A 7 -18.73 -21.44 46.04
CA TYR A 7 -19.33 -21.98 44.82
C TYR A 7 -19.47 -20.89 43.75
N ASP A 8 -19.98 -19.72 44.13
CA ASP A 8 -20.12 -18.57 43.21
C ASP A 8 -18.76 -18.08 42.72
N ASN A 9 -17.69 -18.16 43.49
CA ASN A 9 -16.35 -17.81 43.10
C ASN A 9 -15.79 -18.74 42.03
N GLU A 10 -16.00 -20.05 42.13
CA GLU A 10 -15.61 -21.01 41.12
C GLU A 10 -16.36 -20.79 39.80
N GLU A 11 -17.68 -20.67 39.87
CA GLU A 11 -18.52 -20.35 38.70
C GLU A 11 -18.15 -19.02 38.10
N PHE A 12 -17.91 -18.01 38.89
CA PHE A 12 -17.51 -16.70 38.47
C PHE A 12 -16.16 -16.73 37.74
N SER A 13 -15.20 -17.51 38.28
CA SER A 13 -13.89 -17.69 37.65
C SER A 13 -14.01 -18.37 36.31
N GLU A 14 -14.81 -19.42 36.16
CA GLU A 14 -15.07 -20.10 34.90
C GLU A 14 -15.73 -19.19 33.88
N VAL A 15 -16.72 -18.40 34.28
CA VAL A 15 -17.41 -17.43 33.43
C VAL A 15 -16.45 -16.34 32.96
N CYS A 16 -15.58 -15.83 33.83
CA CYS A 16 -14.58 -14.85 33.49
C CYS A 16 -13.57 -15.42 32.49
N GLU A 17 -13.14 -16.67 32.67
CA GLU A 17 -12.22 -17.32 31.73
C GLU A 17 -12.86 -17.53 30.37
N ASP A 18 -14.11 -17.98 30.30
CA ASP A 18 -14.87 -18.13 29.06
C ASP A 18 -15.06 -16.79 28.34
N LEU A 19 -15.43 -15.75 29.09
CA LEU A 19 -15.56 -14.40 28.54
C LEU A 19 -14.24 -13.88 27.99
N PHE A 20 -13.14 -14.07 28.68
CA PHE A 20 -11.82 -13.67 28.26
C PHE A 20 -11.41 -14.38 26.96
N ASN A 21 -11.62 -15.69 26.89
CA ASN A 21 -11.34 -16.50 25.71
C ASN A 21 -12.18 -16.06 24.51
N ASN A 22 -13.47 -15.79 24.72
CA ASN A 22 -14.36 -15.28 23.68
C ASN A 22 -13.95 -13.89 23.17
N LEU A 23 -13.57 -12.99 24.08
CA LEU A 23 -13.10 -11.66 23.72
C LEU A 23 -11.78 -11.70 22.96
N SER A 24 -10.84 -12.54 23.41
CA SER A 24 -9.57 -12.75 22.73
C SER A 24 -9.77 -13.29 21.32
N PHE A 25 -10.66 -14.27 21.15
CA PHE A 25 -11.01 -14.83 19.85
C PHE A 25 -11.62 -13.79 18.92
N LYS A 26 -12.58 -13.00 19.41
CA LYS A 26 -13.19 -11.91 18.62
C LYS A 26 -12.19 -10.84 18.27
N PHE A 27 -11.29 -10.51 19.18
CA PHE A 27 -10.23 -9.53 18.93
C PHE A 27 -9.25 -10.02 17.86
N GLU A 28 -8.81 -11.28 17.96
CA GLU A 28 -7.92 -11.88 16.95
C GLU A 28 -8.57 -11.87 15.56
N ASN A 29 -9.85 -12.21 15.46
CA ASN A 29 -10.60 -12.13 14.21
C ASN A 29 -10.70 -10.70 13.69
N TYR A 30 -10.96 -9.74 14.57
CA TYR A 30 -11.00 -8.33 14.20
C TYR A 30 -9.66 -7.84 13.65
N VAL A 31 -8.56 -8.20 14.31
CA VAL A 31 -7.21 -7.84 13.86
C VAL A 31 -6.89 -8.48 12.51
N SER A 32 -7.25 -9.75 12.33
CA SER A 32 -7.07 -10.47 11.06
C SER A 32 -7.85 -9.82 9.92
N ASP A 33 -9.11 -9.49 10.14
CA ASP A 33 -9.97 -8.82 9.16
C ASP A 33 -9.43 -7.42 8.81
N TYR A 34 -8.95 -6.71 9.81
CA TYR A 34 -8.36 -5.38 9.63
C TYR A 34 -7.07 -5.43 8.81
N ARG A 35 -6.22 -6.44 9.05
CA ARG A 35 -5.02 -6.69 8.24
C ARG A 35 -5.36 -6.95 6.78
N ASP A 36 -6.34 -7.81 6.55
CA ASP A 36 -6.79 -8.18 5.20
C ASP A 36 -7.33 -6.95 4.47
N GLU A 37 -8.11 -6.13 5.16
CA GLU A 37 -8.63 -4.88 4.61
C GLU A 37 -7.51 -3.89 4.23
N ILE A 38 -6.49 -3.76 5.06
CA ILE A 38 -5.32 -2.91 4.79
C ILE A 38 -4.54 -3.43 3.59
N LYS A 39 -4.31 -4.74 3.53
CA LYS A 39 -3.63 -5.39 2.40
C LYS A 39 -4.38 -5.17 1.09
N ASP A 40 -5.69 -5.39 1.10
CA ASP A 40 -6.54 -5.18 -0.07
C ASP A 40 -6.51 -3.74 -0.54
N LYS A 41 -6.57 -2.80 0.39
CA LYS A 41 -6.48 -1.37 0.11
C LYS A 41 -5.13 -0.99 -0.47
N ALA A 42 -4.04 -1.49 0.10
CA ALA A 42 -2.69 -1.28 -0.40
C ALA A 42 -2.52 -1.87 -1.80
N ASN A 43 -2.98 -3.09 -2.04
CA ASN A 43 -2.93 -3.75 -3.34
C ASN A 43 -3.72 -2.99 -4.40
N PHE A 44 -4.89 -2.47 -4.04
CA PHE A 44 -5.70 -1.64 -4.93
C PHE A 44 -4.96 -0.34 -5.31
N GLN A 45 -4.36 0.33 -4.34
CA GLN A 45 -3.58 1.55 -4.57
C GLN A 45 -2.37 1.29 -5.47
N ILE A 46 -1.65 0.19 -5.23
CA ILE A 46 -0.50 -0.22 -6.04
C ILE A 46 -0.94 -0.51 -7.49
N ALA A 47 -2.02 -1.24 -7.68
CA ALA A 47 -2.57 -1.53 -9.00
C ALA A 47 -2.96 -0.24 -9.74
N SER A 48 -3.63 0.69 -9.06
CA SER A 48 -4.01 1.99 -9.62
C SER A 48 -2.81 2.83 -10.02
N LEU A 49 -1.76 2.84 -9.20
CA LEU A 49 -0.52 3.56 -9.51
C LEU A 49 0.19 2.95 -10.72
N ASN A 50 0.23 1.63 -10.82
CA ASN A 50 0.85 0.94 -11.95
C ASN A 50 0.08 1.19 -13.25
N GLU A 51 -1.25 1.19 -13.22
CA GLU A 51 -2.08 1.57 -14.35
C GLU A 51 -1.81 3.01 -14.79
N HIS A 52 -1.77 3.92 -13.83
CA HIS A 52 -1.48 5.33 -14.09
C HIS A 52 -0.09 5.50 -14.72
N LYS A 53 0.92 4.82 -14.18
CA LYS A 53 2.28 4.81 -14.71
C LYS A 53 2.29 4.32 -16.16
N THR A 54 1.65 3.18 -16.43
CA THR A 54 1.57 2.58 -17.77
C THR A 54 0.93 3.54 -18.75
N TYR A 55 -0.19 4.14 -18.37
CA TYR A 55 -0.90 5.10 -19.22
C TYR A 55 -0.05 6.34 -19.52
N GLN A 56 0.53 6.97 -18.51
CA GLN A 56 1.35 8.17 -18.67
C GLN A 56 2.61 7.87 -19.47
N THR A 57 3.28 6.75 -19.22
CA THR A 57 4.45 6.32 -19.95
C THR A 57 4.12 6.11 -21.44
N SER A 58 3.00 5.46 -21.71
CA SER A 58 2.52 5.24 -23.08
C SER A 58 2.29 6.55 -23.82
N MET A 59 1.66 7.53 -23.19
CA MET A 59 1.45 8.85 -23.78
C MET A 59 2.76 9.56 -24.10
N ILE A 60 3.72 9.52 -23.18
CA ILE A 60 5.03 10.14 -23.36
C ILE A 60 5.82 9.43 -24.47
N VAL A 61 5.82 8.11 -24.49
CA VAL A 61 6.48 7.33 -25.56
C VAL A 61 5.88 7.66 -26.91
N ASN A 62 4.57 7.75 -27.03
CA ASN A 62 3.91 8.15 -28.29
C ASN A 62 4.32 9.57 -28.72
N ALA A 63 4.44 10.50 -27.79
CA ALA A 63 4.92 11.84 -28.07
C ALA A 63 6.38 11.83 -28.57
N ILE A 64 7.24 11.02 -27.96
CA ILE A 64 8.64 10.85 -28.39
C ILE A 64 8.71 10.28 -29.81
N GLU A 65 7.92 9.26 -30.11
CA GLU A 65 7.86 8.65 -31.43
C GLU A 65 7.45 9.66 -32.52
N LYS A 66 6.46 10.49 -32.22
CA LYS A 66 6.04 11.56 -33.13
C LYS A 66 7.16 12.59 -33.36
N LEU A 67 7.88 12.97 -32.31
CA LEU A 67 9.01 13.89 -32.42
C LEU A 67 10.15 13.27 -33.22
N LYS A 68 10.46 12.00 -32.99
CA LYS A 68 11.47 11.26 -33.76
C LYS A 68 11.10 11.17 -35.24
N SER A 69 9.83 10.92 -35.55
CA SER A 69 9.34 10.90 -36.94
C SER A 69 9.52 12.26 -37.61
N ARG A 70 9.20 13.35 -36.93
CA ARG A 70 9.43 14.70 -37.44
C ARG A 70 10.90 14.97 -37.64
N GLN A 71 11.77 14.58 -36.73
CA GLN A 71 13.21 14.74 -36.81
C GLN A 71 13.78 14.02 -38.01
N LYS A 72 13.28 12.82 -38.31
CA LYS A 72 13.72 12.01 -39.44
C LYS A 72 13.51 12.71 -40.81
N TYR A 73 12.41 13.46 -40.94
CA TYR A 73 12.06 14.16 -42.18
C TYR A 73 12.47 15.64 -42.20
N GLU A 74 13.01 16.15 -41.10
CA GLU A 74 13.45 17.54 -41.02
C GLU A 74 14.80 17.73 -41.70
N ARG A 75 14.90 18.74 -42.56
CA ARG A 75 16.12 19.05 -43.29
C ARG A 75 16.95 20.16 -42.65
N ASN A 76 16.34 20.98 -41.81
CA ASN A 76 17.00 22.11 -41.15
C ASN A 76 17.68 21.62 -39.87
N ASP A 77 19.01 21.76 -39.79
CA ASP A 77 19.82 21.30 -38.65
C ASP A 77 19.43 21.97 -37.32
N LYS A 78 19.08 23.25 -37.36
CA LYS A 78 18.64 23.98 -36.19
C LYS A 78 17.34 23.43 -35.64
N LYS A 79 16.38 23.09 -36.51
CA LYS A 79 15.12 22.45 -36.12
C LYS A 79 15.32 21.03 -35.61
N LYS A 80 16.23 20.27 -36.20
CA LYS A 80 16.63 18.95 -35.72
C LYS A 80 17.15 19.01 -34.26
N THR A 81 18.01 19.99 -33.97
CA THR A 81 18.54 20.20 -32.61
C THR A 81 17.44 20.57 -31.63
N GLN A 82 16.48 21.40 -32.03
CA GLN A 82 15.33 21.73 -31.22
C GLN A 82 14.46 20.50 -30.93
N LEU A 83 14.21 19.65 -31.92
CA LEU A 83 13.47 18.40 -31.77
C LEU A 83 14.21 17.44 -30.85
N ASP A 84 15.51 17.33 -30.92
CA ASP A 84 16.34 16.54 -30.06
C ASP A 84 16.20 16.99 -28.59
N SER A 85 16.20 18.28 -28.33
CA SER A 85 15.99 18.87 -27.03
C SER A 85 14.61 18.54 -26.48
N LEU A 86 13.57 18.57 -27.31
CA LEU A 86 12.22 18.20 -26.94
C LEU A 86 12.10 16.69 -26.58
N ILE A 87 12.78 15.84 -27.36
CA ILE A 87 12.83 14.39 -27.07
C ILE A 87 13.49 14.14 -25.72
N LYS A 88 14.61 14.78 -25.45
CA LYS A 88 15.31 14.66 -24.15
C LYS A 88 14.44 15.14 -22.99
N ALA A 89 13.71 16.23 -23.20
CA ALA A 89 12.77 16.72 -22.18
C ALA A 89 11.67 15.70 -21.88
N GLN A 90 11.12 15.03 -22.89
CA GLN A 90 10.12 13.97 -22.71
C GLN A 90 10.70 12.75 -22.01
N GLN A 91 11.93 12.34 -22.34
CA GLN A 91 12.64 11.27 -21.64
C GLN A 91 12.85 11.61 -20.15
N GLY A 92 13.19 12.86 -19.85
CA GLY A 92 13.29 13.35 -18.48
C GLY A 92 11.96 13.26 -17.72
N ARG A 93 10.83 13.45 -18.39
CA ARG A 93 9.50 13.28 -17.81
C ARG A 93 9.23 11.83 -17.40
N ILE A 94 9.65 10.86 -18.21
CA ILE A 94 9.54 9.43 -17.86
C ILE A 94 10.34 9.15 -16.59
N ASN A 95 11.57 9.62 -16.49
CA ASN A 95 12.42 9.41 -15.32
C ASN A 95 11.82 10.03 -14.06
N LYS A 96 11.25 11.24 -14.16
CA LYS A 96 10.55 11.89 -13.04
C LYS A 96 9.29 11.13 -12.63
N LEU A 97 8.53 10.64 -13.60
CA LEU A 97 7.33 9.84 -13.34
C LEU A 97 7.70 8.54 -12.61
N ASP A 98 8.72 7.82 -13.08
CA ASP A 98 9.20 6.60 -12.46
C ASP A 98 9.63 6.85 -11.01
N GLY A 99 10.38 7.91 -10.74
CA GLY A 99 10.80 8.30 -9.40
C GLY A 99 9.63 8.61 -8.48
N LYS A 100 8.64 9.36 -8.96
CA LYS A 100 7.44 9.70 -8.17
C LYS A 100 6.58 8.48 -7.84
N ILE A 101 6.40 7.59 -8.80
CA ILE A 101 5.65 6.34 -8.61
C ILE A 101 6.38 5.45 -7.61
N GLU A 102 7.69 5.31 -7.74
CA GLU A 102 8.51 4.52 -6.81
C GLU A 102 8.41 5.05 -5.37
N GLU A 103 8.51 6.37 -5.17
CA GLU A 103 8.31 6.99 -3.86
C GLU A 103 6.94 6.67 -3.27
N LYS A 104 5.88 6.76 -4.07
CA LYS A 104 4.52 6.46 -3.63
C LYS A 104 4.36 4.98 -3.27
N LEU A 105 4.95 4.08 -4.06
CA LEU A 105 4.92 2.64 -3.78
C LEU A 105 5.63 2.32 -2.46
N ILE A 106 6.77 2.93 -2.21
CA ILE A 106 7.52 2.77 -0.96
C ILE A 106 6.66 3.24 0.22
N ARG A 107 6.01 4.39 0.12
CA ARG A 107 5.13 4.92 1.17
C ARG A 107 3.95 4.00 1.47
N ILE A 108 3.32 3.44 0.45
CA ILE A 108 2.19 2.52 0.60
C ILE A 108 2.66 1.25 1.32
N ASN A 109 3.79 0.68 0.90
CA ASN A 109 4.35 -0.51 1.52
C ASN A 109 4.78 -0.27 2.96
N ASP A 110 5.43 0.85 3.26
CA ASP A 110 5.86 1.22 4.61
C ASP A 110 4.66 1.41 5.54
N LEU A 111 3.64 2.10 5.08
CA LEU A 111 2.43 2.33 5.87
C LEU A 111 1.69 1.02 6.15
N SER A 112 1.56 0.14 5.16
CA SER A 112 0.95 -1.17 5.30
C SER A 112 1.72 -2.04 6.31
N SER A 113 3.05 -2.10 6.20
CA SER A 113 3.92 -2.84 7.12
C SER A 113 3.84 -2.30 8.54
N PHE A 114 3.87 -0.99 8.72
CA PHE A 114 3.74 -0.33 10.03
C PHE A 114 2.42 -0.68 10.70
N THR A 115 1.34 -0.64 9.97
CA THR A 115 0.00 -0.96 10.50
C THR A 115 -0.11 -2.43 10.88
N GLU A 116 0.47 -3.35 10.08
CA GLU A 116 0.56 -4.77 10.41
C GLU A 116 1.34 -5.01 11.72
N GLU A 117 2.51 -4.41 11.85
CA GLU A 117 3.34 -4.52 13.05
C GLU A 117 2.61 -4.01 14.30
N TYR A 118 1.94 -2.88 14.18
CA TYR A 118 1.16 -2.31 15.28
C TYR A 118 0.03 -3.23 15.71
N ALA A 119 -0.67 -3.83 14.78
CA ALA A 119 -1.73 -4.80 15.06
C ALA A 119 -1.18 -6.07 15.73
N ASP A 120 -0.02 -6.57 15.29
CA ASP A 120 0.66 -7.72 15.89
C ASP A 120 1.09 -7.43 17.33
N ILE A 121 1.69 -6.29 17.58
CA ILE A 121 2.11 -5.87 18.92
C ILE A 121 0.91 -5.76 19.86
N THR A 122 -0.19 -5.19 19.39
CA THR A 122 -1.42 -5.05 20.18
C THR A 122 -2.01 -6.41 20.52
N ALA A 123 -2.03 -7.35 19.58
CA ALA A 123 -2.49 -8.72 19.81
C ALA A 123 -1.61 -9.45 20.84
N ILE A 124 -0.29 -9.31 20.78
CA ILE A 124 0.66 -9.89 21.74
C ILE A 124 0.41 -9.33 23.15
N ILE A 125 0.22 -8.03 23.28
CA ILE A 125 -0.04 -7.39 24.58
C ILE A 125 -1.33 -7.91 25.21
N LEU A 126 -2.37 -8.14 24.44
CA LEU A 126 -3.63 -8.69 24.92
C LEU A 126 -3.49 -10.15 25.34
N ASP A 127 -2.71 -10.95 24.62
CA ASP A 127 -2.46 -12.35 24.99
C ASP A 127 -1.69 -12.50 26.31
N ILE A 128 -0.82 -11.56 26.64
CA ILE A 128 -0.02 -11.58 27.89
C ILE A 128 -0.90 -11.27 29.11
N LYS A 129 -1.95 -10.49 28.97
CA LYS A 129 -2.86 -10.15 30.07
C LYS A 129 -3.89 -11.24 30.31
#